data_7010157c71348ca3aee26cd0973aab6e
#
_entry.id   7010157c71348ca3aee26cd0973aab6e
#
_cell.length_a   1.000
_cell.length_b   1.000
_cell.length_c   1.000
_cell.angle_alpha   90.00
_cell.angle_beta   90.00
_cell.angle_gamma   90.00
#
_symmetry.space_group_name_H-M   'P 1'
#
loop_
_entity.id
_entity.type
_entity.pdbx_description
1 polymer ?
#
loop_
_entity_poly.entity_id
_entity_poly.type
_entity_poly.pdbx_seq_one_letter_code
_entity_poly.pdbx_strand_id
1 'polypeptide(L)'
;FVGSVFQNPKSQFYTVKTDTEIVFGCENVGMPKKQILSNFENTVKELNISTLLGKSLFSLSGGEKQKIACASVAALFPSIIVMDEPTSNLDMKSISYLKEIIKKWKKSGKTVIIAEHRLYWLMDLADRVIYMDNGYIVQDLLINEFREYSENDLHQMGLRNSIASENSLYRCNERDTGLTFTDFSFSYKNAPYKALDIEKLSIPKGAIVAVLGNNGAGKTTFGRCLCGLEKRCKGTVILENRELTQKQRIALSYIVMQDVNHQLFTESVIDEILLSMEKQPGTLEEKEKRAMEILHLLKLQEFRECHPMSLSGGQKQRVAIASALGSGKKILVYDEPTSGLDYRHMLDVAEAIREMKKADNTQFIITHDAELVSHCCDYIILMQSGKIIKQGSLMNQD
;
A
#
# COMPACT_ATOMS: atom_id res chain seq x y z
N PHE A 1 -31.37 -1.38 -7.18
CA PHE A 1 -30.03 -1.04 -7.66
C PHE A 1 -28.97 -1.70 -6.80
N VAL A 2 -27.87 -2.13 -7.45
CA VAL A 2 -26.64 -2.53 -6.79
C VAL A 2 -25.60 -1.43 -7.01
N GLY A 3 -24.97 -0.97 -5.93
CA GLY A 3 -23.88 -0.01 -6.00
C GLY A 3 -22.55 -0.72 -5.77
N SER A 4 -21.53 -0.43 -6.58
CA SER A 4 -20.21 -1.02 -6.44
C SER A 4 -19.15 0.03 -6.10
N VAL A 5 -18.33 -0.24 -5.11
CA VAL A 5 -17.16 0.56 -4.75
C VAL A 5 -15.93 -0.27 -5.07
N PHE A 6 -15.10 0.22 -5.99
CA PHE A 6 -13.94 -0.51 -6.50
C PHE A 6 -12.73 -0.37 -5.57
N GLN A 7 -11.84 -1.34 -5.61
CA GLN A 7 -10.57 -1.37 -4.87
C GLN A 7 -9.76 -0.08 -5.09
N ASN A 8 -9.65 0.38 -6.33
CA ASN A 8 -9.00 1.65 -6.65
C ASN A 8 -10.06 2.73 -6.97
N PRO A 9 -10.29 3.71 -6.09
CA PRO A 9 -11.26 4.77 -6.33
C PRO A 9 -11.02 5.55 -7.63
N LYS A 10 -9.76 5.66 -8.08
CA LYS A 10 -9.44 6.39 -9.31
C LYS A 10 -10.04 5.75 -10.56
N SER A 11 -10.18 4.42 -10.59
CA SER A 11 -10.77 3.71 -11.72
C SER A 11 -12.30 3.85 -11.79
N GLN A 12 -12.91 4.35 -10.71
CA GLN A 12 -14.35 4.57 -10.61
C GLN A 12 -14.76 5.99 -11.02
N PHE A 13 -13.82 6.97 -11.00
CA PHE A 13 -14.13 8.37 -11.23
C PHE A 13 -14.23 8.73 -12.72
N TYR A 14 -15.27 9.43 -13.08
CA TYR A 14 -15.55 9.91 -14.43
C TYR A 14 -15.43 11.42 -14.59
N THR A 15 -15.44 12.17 -13.49
CA THR A 15 -15.41 13.63 -13.51
C THR A 15 -14.13 14.19 -12.89
N VAL A 16 -13.99 15.53 -12.86
CA VAL A 16 -12.81 16.20 -12.30
C VAL A 16 -13.06 16.74 -10.89
N LYS A 17 -14.33 17.03 -10.57
CA LYS A 17 -14.74 17.66 -9.31
C LYS A 17 -15.57 16.72 -8.45
N THR A 18 -15.42 16.86 -7.14
CA THR A 18 -16.14 16.06 -6.15
C THR A 18 -17.66 16.16 -6.28
N ASP A 19 -18.20 17.36 -6.49
CA ASP A 19 -19.64 17.58 -6.56
C ASP A 19 -20.28 16.88 -7.77
N THR A 20 -19.66 17.03 -8.94
CA THR A 20 -20.10 16.38 -10.17
C THR A 20 -19.96 14.87 -10.09
N GLU A 21 -18.92 14.35 -9.42
CA GLU A 21 -18.73 12.92 -9.24
C GLU A 21 -19.82 12.28 -8.38
N ILE A 22 -20.22 12.95 -7.30
CA ILE A 22 -21.27 12.44 -6.40
C ILE A 22 -22.61 12.30 -7.14
N VAL A 23 -22.95 13.23 -8.03
CA VAL A 23 -24.24 13.21 -8.75
C VAL A 23 -24.20 12.48 -10.09
N PHE A 24 -23.01 12.17 -10.60
CA PHE A 24 -22.82 11.58 -11.94
C PHE A 24 -23.68 10.34 -12.17
N GLY A 25 -23.69 9.39 -11.21
CA GLY A 25 -24.51 8.19 -11.31
C GLY A 25 -26.01 8.49 -11.34
N CYS A 26 -26.46 9.49 -10.57
CA CYS A 26 -27.87 9.90 -10.54
C CYS A 26 -28.32 10.52 -11.88
N GLU A 27 -27.44 11.30 -12.51
CA GLU A 27 -27.68 11.87 -13.84
C GLU A 27 -27.75 10.79 -14.91
N ASN A 28 -26.84 9.82 -14.88
CA ASN A 28 -26.79 8.71 -15.84
C ASN A 28 -28.04 7.81 -15.81
N VAL A 29 -28.65 7.64 -14.65
CA VAL A 29 -29.89 6.85 -14.54
C VAL A 29 -31.13 7.72 -14.80
N GLY A 30 -30.97 8.98 -15.19
CA GLY A 30 -32.07 9.88 -15.56
C GLY A 30 -32.93 10.34 -14.38
N MET A 31 -32.39 10.46 -13.19
CA MET A 31 -33.15 10.95 -12.03
C MET A 31 -33.63 12.41 -12.23
N PRO A 32 -34.83 12.77 -11.76
CA PRO A 32 -35.26 14.15 -11.77
C PRO A 32 -34.34 15.07 -10.96
N LYS A 33 -34.05 16.27 -11.45
CA LYS A 33 -33.14 17.24 -10.83
C LYS A 33 -33.43 17.47 -9.34
N LYS A 34 -34.71 17.58 -8.96
CA LYS A 34 -35.10 17.75 -7.55
C LYS A 34 -34.67 16.59 -6.68
N GLN A 35 -34.75 15.37 -7.18
CA GLN A 35 -34.32 14.16 -6.48
C GLN A 35 -32.80 14.09 -6.39
N ILE A 36 -32.08 14.45 -7.48
CA ILE A 36 -30.59 14.51 -7.47
C ILE A 36 -30.11 15.47 -6.37
N LEU A 37 -30.66 16.66 -6.27
CA LEU A 37 -30.31 17.64 -5.25
C LEU A 37 -30.57 17.12 -3.84
N SER A 38 -31.74 16.53 -3.60
CA SER A 38 -32.07 15.92 -2.30
C SER A 38 -31.12 14.78 -1.94
N ASN A 39 -30.82 13.90 -2.89
CA ASN A 39 -29.91 12.79 -2.69
C ASN A 39 -28.48 13.27 -2.40
N PHE A 40 -28.02 14.28 -3.12
CA PHE A 40 -26.72 14.92 -2.90
C PHE A 40 -26.61 15.49 -1.47
N GLU A 41 -27.57 16.33 -1.05
CA GLU A 41 -27.55 16.94 0.28
C GLU A 41 -27.58 15.88 1.39
N ASN A 42 -28.43 14.87 1.25
CA ASN A 42 -28.53 13.76 2.20
C ASN A 42 -27.20 12.98 2.29
N THR A 43 -26.59 12.66 1.14
CA THR A 43 -25.32 11.93 1.08
C THR A 43 -24.17 12.73 1.70
N VAL A 44 -24.08 14.02 1.38
CA VAL A 44 -23.05 14.92 1.95
C VAL A 44 -23.17 14.98 3.47
N LYS A 45 -24.38 15.07 4.00
CA LYS A 45 -24.64 15.11 5.44
C LYS A 45 -24.37 13.76 6.10
N GLU A 46 -24.87 12.66 5.53
CA GLU A 46 -24.69 11.31 6.06
C GLU A 46 -23.23 10.92 6.17
N LEU A 47 -22.45 11.20 5.11
CA LEU A 47 -21.03 10.87 5.03
C LEU A 47 -20.11 11.99 5.55
N ASN A 48 -20.63 13.08 6.05
CA ASN A 48 -19.85 14.20 6.61
C ASN A 48 -18.68 14.64 5.71
N ILE A 49 -18.97 14.88 4.42
CA ILE A 49 -17.97 15.21 3.38
C ILE A 49 -18.07 16.66 2.88
N SER A 50 -18.77 17.56 3.59
CA SER A 50 -18.94 18.96 3.21
C SER A 50 -17.62 19.70 2.93
N THR A 51 -16.56 19.38 3.68
CA THR A 51 -15.21 19.98 3.50
C THR A 51 -14.50 19.51 2.22
N LEU A 52 -15.01 18.49 1.55
CA LEU A 52 -14.44 17.96 0.30
C LEU A 52 -15.13 18.53 -0.94
N LEU A 53 -16.28 19.21 -0.80
CA LEU A 53 -17.02 19.77 -1.92
C LEU A 53 -16.22 20.84 -2.67
N GLY A 54 -16.46 20.94 -3.97
CA GLY A 54 -15.81 21.90 -4.87
C GLY A 54 -14.33 21.60 -5.18
N LYS A 55 -13.72 20.57 -4.56
CA LYS A 55 -12.33 20.21 -4.79
C LYS A 55 -12.14 19.40 -6.07
N SER A 56 -10.93 19.49 -6.63
CA SER A 56 -10.49 18.59 -7.68
C SER A 56 -10.21 17.20 -7.10
N LEU A 57 -10.71 16.14 -7.75
CA LEU A 57 -10.45 14.75 -7.39
C LEU A 57 -8.94 14.41 -7.42
N PHE A 58 -8.18 15.08 -8.27
CA PHE A 58 -6.72 14.90 -8.35
C PHE A 58 -5.98 15.41 -7.12
N SER A 59 -6.53 16.39 -6.41
CA SER A 59 -5.92 16.98 -5.21
C SER A 59 -6.23 16.21 -3.92
N LEU A 60 -7.14 15.23 -3.97
CA LEU A 60 -7.56 14.48 -2.81
C LEU A 60 -6.54 13.40 -2.41
N SER A 61 -6.38 13.19 -1.10
CA SER A 61 -5.70 12.04 -0.53
C SER A 61 -6.43 10.72 -0.84
N GLY A 62 -5.76 9.57 -0.64
CA GLY A 62 -6.38 8.25 -0.85
C GLY A 62 -7.67 8.04 -0.04
N GLY A 63 -7.64 8.38 1.25
CA GLY A 63 -8.82 8.28 2.10
C GLY A 63 -9.94 9.25 1.71
N GLU A 64 -9.62 10.47 1.26
CA GLU A 64 -10.63 11.40 0.74
C GLU A 64 -11.25 10.90 -0.58
N LYS A 65 -10.45 10.31 -1.47
CA LYS A 65 -10.95 9.66 -2.69
C LYS A 65 -11.91 8.52 -2.37
N GLN A 66 -11.58 7.68 -1.39
CA GLN A 66 -12.46 6.61 -0.95
C GLN A 66 -13.81 7.14 -0.43
N LYS A 67 -13.79 8.24 0.33
CA LYS A 67 -15.02 8.90 0.80
C LYS A 67 -15.89 9.36 -0.36
N ILE A 68 -15.30 9.95 -1.41
CA ILE A 68 -16.05 10.40 -2.59
C ILE A 68 -16.57 9.20 -3.40
N ALA A 69 -15.78 8.11 -3.54
CA ALA A 69 -16.25 6.89 -4.18
C ALA A 69 -17.43 6.25 -3.44
N CYS A 70 -17.40 6.21 -2.12
CA CYS A 70 -18.55 5.80 -1.32
C CYS A 70 -19.75 6.75 -1.51
N ALA A 71 -19.50 8.06 -1.60
CA ALA A 71 -20.57 9.05 -1.78
C ALA A 71 -21.25 8.96 -3.15
N SER A 72 -20.48 8.75 -4.22
CA SER A 72 -21.06 8.59 -5.58
C SER A 72 -21.97 7.37 -5.68
N VAL A 73 -21.63 6.29 -4.97
CA VAL A 73 -22.49 5.10 -4.88
C VAL A 73 -23.69 5.35 -3.96
N ALA A 74 -23.47 5.95 -2.79
CA ALA A 74 -24.54 6.19 -1.81
C ALA A 74 -25.64 7.12 -2.34
N ALA A 75 -25.30 8.11 -3.19
CA ALA A 75 -26.23 9.06 -3.78
C ALA A 75 -27.31 8.40 -4.66
N LEU A 76 -27.04 7.21 -5.17
CA LEU A 76 -28.00 6.38 -5.91
C LEU A 76 -29.01 5.67 -4.99
N PHE A 77 -28.81 5.70 -3.68
CA PHE A 77 -29.62 4.99 -2.68
C PHE A 77 -29.78 3.48 -3.00
N PRO A 78 -28.70 2.75 -3.31
CA PRO A 78 -28.81 1.32 -3.60
C PRO A 78 -29.28 0.52 -2.38
N SER A 79 -30.00 -0.57 -2.63
CA SER A 79 -30.36 -1.54 -1.57
C SER A 79 -29.21 -2.48 -1.22
N ILE A 80 -28.34 -2.74 -2.21
CA ILE A 80 -27.16 -3.61 -2.07
C ILE A 80 -25.92 -2.81 -2.44
N ILE A 81 -24.89 -2.86 -1.59
CA ILE A 81 -23.60 -2.23 -1.82
C ILE A 81 -22.54 -3.34 -1.84
N VAL A 82 -21.76 -3.39 -2.90
CA VAL A 82 -20.63 -4.32 -3.05
C VAL A 82 -19.34 -3.50 -2.95
N MET A 83 -18.40 -3.94 -2.14
CA MET A 83 -17.11 -3.29 -1.95
C MET A 83 -15.99 -4.30 -2.16
N ASP A 84 -15.03 -3.95 -3.02
CA ASP A 84 -13.87 -4.78 -3.29
C ASP A 84 -12.63 -4.15 -2.65
N GLU A 85 -12.04 -4.84 -1.68
CA GLU A 85 -10.88 -4.42 -0.88
C GLU A 85 -10.85 -2.92 -0.54
N PRO A 86 -11.90 -2.40 0.08
CA PRO A 86 -12.05 -0.96 0.27
C PRO A 86 -11.01 -0.35 1.22
N THR A 87 -10.22 -1.19 1.91
CA THR A 87 -9.20 -0.73 2.87
C THR A 87 -7.77 -0.85 2.38
N SER A 88 -7.53 -1.38 1.18
CA SER A 88 -6.19 -1.70 0.66
C SER A 88 -5.16 -0.56 0.74
N ASN A 89 -5.61 0.70 0.59
CA ASN A 89 -4.75 1.90 0.60
C ASN A 89 -5.11 2.89 1.72
N LEU A 90 -5.82 2.45 2.75
CA LEU A 90 -6.30 3.32 3.82
C LEU A 90 -5.46 3.18 5.09
N ASP A 91 -5.23 4.30 5.76
CA ASP A 91 -4.72 4.34 7.12
C ASP A 91 -5.82 3.99 8.14
N MET A 92 -5.45 3.70 9.39
CA MET A 92 -6.36 3.31 10.47
C MET A 92 -7.49 4.33 10.70
N LYS A 93 -7.20 5.63 10.53
CA LYS A 93 -8.20 6.69 10.67
C LYS A 93 -9.26 6.62 9.57
N SER A 94 -8.83 6.37 8.34
CA SER A 94 -9.73 6.22 7.19
C SER A 94 -10.54 4.93 7.26
N ILE A 95 -9.95 3.83 7.76
CA ILE A 95 -10.65 2.58 8.03
C ILE A 95 -11.73 2.77 9.09
N SER A 96 -11.41 3.45 10.20
CA SER A 96 -12.41 3.75 11.25
C SER A 96 -13.59 4.56 10.70
N TYR A 97 -13.31 5.53 9.84
CA TYR A 97 -14.36 6.30 9.17
C TYR A 97 -15.24 5.42 8.25
N LEU A 98 -14.62 4.55 7.43
CA LEU A 98 -15.35 3.62 6.57
C LEU A 98 -16.24 2.67 7.39
N LYS A 99 -15.72 2.18 8.52
CA LYS A 99 -16.46 1.36 9.49
C LYS A 99 -17.75 2.05 9.95
N GLU A 100 -17.69 3.34 10.28
CA GLU A 100 -18.87 4.10 10.69
C GLU A 100 -19.88 4.32 9.55
N ILE A 101 -19.44 4.48 8.31
CA ILE A 101 -20.31 4.55 7.14
C ILE A 101 -21.08 3.23 6.99
N ILE A 102 -20.39 2.10 7.02
CA ILE A 102 -21.01 0.79 6.84
C ILE A 102 -22.01 0.50 7.98
N LYS A 103 -21.70 0.87 9.22
CA LYS A 103 -22.66 0.77 10.33
C LYS A 103 -23.95 1.55 10.05
N LYS A 104 -23.85 2.76 9.50
CA LYS A 104 -25.03 3.56 9.13
C LYS A 104 -25.84 2.88 8.04
N TRP A 105 -25.18 2.36 6.99
CA TRP A 105 -25.83 1.64 5.91
C TRP A 105 -26.56 0.38 6.42
N LYS A 106 -25.91 -0.42 7.27
CA LYS A 106 -26.56 -1.57 7.94
C LYS A 106 -27.79 -1.15 8.71
N LYS A 107 -27.71 -0.10 9.55
CA LYS A 107 -28.84 0.41 10.34
C LYS A 107 -30.00 0.91 9.46
N SER A 108 -29.72 1.37 8.24
CA SER A 108 -30.74 1.79 7.26
C SER A 108 -31.30 0.62 6.44
N GLY A 109 -31.00 -0.62 6.78
CA GLY A 109 -31.51 -1.83 6.14
C GLY A 109 -30.86 -2.19 4.81
N LYS A 110 -29.68 -1.62 4.48
CA LYS A 110 -28.94 -1.98 3.28
C LYS A 110 -28.16 -3.28 3.48
N THR A 111 -28.06 -4.08 2.44
CA THR A 111 -27.15 -5.23 2.37
C THR A 111 -25.80 -4.74 1.89
N VAL A 112 -24.73 -5.03 2.66
CA VAL A 112 -23.36 -4.68 2.30
C VAL A 112 -22.54 -5.96 2.15
N ILE A 113 -21.95 -6.14 0.97
CA ILE A 113 -21.09 -7.28 0.63
C ILE A 113 -19.67 -6.73 0.48
N ILE A 114 -18.71 -7.28 1.21
CA ILE A 114 -17.33 -6.79 1.22
C ILE A 114 -16.40 -7.97 0.94
N ALA A 115 -15.63 -7.89 -0.16
CA ALA A 115 -14.48 -8.76 -0.37
C ALA A 115 -13.27 -8.11 0.31
N GLU A 116 -12.58 -8.83 1.20
CA GLU A 116 -11.50 -8.26 1.99
C GLU A 116 -10.55 -9.36 2.52
N HIS A 117 -9.27 -9.01 2.64
CA HIS A 117 -8.25 -9.87 3.26
C HIS A 117 -7.97 -9.46 4.71
N ARG A 118 -8.11 -8.18 5.03
CA ARG A 118 -7.83 -7.62 6.36
C ARG A 118 -9.06 -7.71 7.24
N LEU A 119 -9.14 -8.74 8.06
CA LEU A 119 -10.37 -9.10 8.78
C LEU A 119 -10.63 -8.25 10.03
N TYR A 120 -9.58 -7.75 10.71
CA TYR A 120 -9.67 -7.12 12.04
C TYR A 120 -10.72 -6.01 12.15
N TRP A 121 -10.96 -5.25 11.10
CA TRP A 121 -11.90 -4.14 11.11
C TRP A 121 -13.35 -4.57 10.82
N LEU A 122 -13.55 -5.78 10.27
CA LEU A 122 -14.85 -6.34 9.93
C LEU A 122 -15.45 -7.18 11.06
N MET A 123 -14.65 -7.66 12.00
CA MET A 123 -15.08 -8.61 13.04
C MET A 123 -16.28 -8.13 13.85
N ASP A 124 -16.42 -6.81 14.07
CA ASP A 124 -17.58 -6.22 14.78
C ASP A 124 -18.69 -5.74 13.84
N LEU A 125 -18.51 -5.86 12.53
CA LEU A 125 -19.44 -5.35 11.52
C LEU A 125 -20.20 -6.46 10.81
N ALA A 126 -19.51 -7.52 10.45
CA ALA A 126 -20.07 -8.62 9.67
C ALA A 126 -21.13 -9.38 10.47
N ASP A 127 -22.14 -9.88 9.79
CA ASP A 127 -23.13 -10.82 10.33
C ASP A 127 -22.81 -12.24 9.86
N ARG A 128 -22.23 -12.37 8.66
CA ARG A 128 -21.99 -13.62 7.96
C ARG A 128 -20.67 -13.53 7.19
N VAL A 129 -19.93 -14.61 7.13
CA VAL A 129 -18.67 -14.76 6.42
C VAL A 129 -18.81 -15.86 5.39
N ILE A 130 -18.46 -15.53 4.14
CA ILE A 130 -18.40 -16.48 3.04
C ILE A 130 -16.92 -16.61 2.67
N TYR A 131 -16.32 -17.77 2.96
CA TYR A 131 -14.97 -18.05 2.54
C TYR A 131 -14.97 -18.69 1.15
N MET A 132 -14.21 -18.08 0.24
CA MET A 132 -14.08 -18.53 -1.14
C MET A 132 -12.63 -18.93 -1.43
N ASP A 133 -12.46 -20.05 -2.12
CA ASP A 133 -11.18 -20.49 -2.65
C ASP A 133 -11.36 -21.04 -4.07
N ASN A 134 -10.46 -20.71 -4.99
CA ASN A 134 -10.47 -21.13 -6.40
C ASN A 134 -11.83 -20.94 -7.10
N GLY A 135 -12.57 -19.89 -6.77
CA GLY A 135 -13.89 -19.57 -7.35
C GLY A 135 -15.07 -20.33 -6.75
N TYR A 136 -14.85 -21.14 -5.73
CA TYR A 136 -15.89 -21.90 -5.03
C TYR A 136 -16.14 -21.35 -3.63
N ILE A 137 -17.41 -21.40 -3.18
CA ILE A 137 -17.74 -21.17 -1.77
C ILE A 137 -17.36 -22.44 -1.01
N VAL A 138 -16.37 -22.31 -0.13
CA VAL A 138 -15.86 -23.42 0.69
C VAL A 138 -16.58 -23.45 2.04
N GLN A 139 -16.84 -22.28 2.61
CA GLN A 139 -17.53 -22.15 3.89
C GLN A 139 -18.50 -20.96 3.86
N ASP A 140 -19.55 -21.09 4.65
CA ASP A 140 -20.60 -20.11 4.82
C ASP A 140 -21.02 -20.13 6.30
N LEU A 141 -20.57 -19.15 7.06
CA LEU A 141 -20.57 -19.16 8.53
C LEU A 141 -21.22 -17.87 9.06
N LEU A 142 -21.86 -17.98 10.23
CA LEU A 142 -22.19 -16.82 11.02
C LEU A 142 -20.91 -16.23 11.63
N ILE A 143 -20.89 -14.91 11.85
CA ILE A 143 -19.68 -14.23 12.39
C ILE A 143 -19.24 -14.81 13.74
N ASN A 144 -20.16 -15.30 14.58
CA ASN A 144 -19.80 -15.88 15.86
C ASN A 144 -19.05 -17.20 15.70
N GLU A 145 -19.39 -18.03 14.71
CA GLU A 145 -18.68 -19.26 14.38
C GLU A 145 -17.28 -18.94 13.82
N PHE A 146 -17.19 -17.92 12.97
CA PHE A 146 -15.91 -17.49 12.40
C PHE A 146 -14.95 -16.91 13.44
N ARG A 147 -15.44 -16.30 14.52
CA ARG A 147 -14.61 -15.79 15.62
C ARG A 147 -13.91 -16.87 16.44
N GLU A 148 -14.36 -18.12 16.37
CA GLU A 148 -13.72 -19.25 17.04
C GLU A 148 -12.44 -19.73 16.34
N TYR A 149 -12.20 -19.29 15.09
CA TYR A 149 -10.98 -19.62 14.35
C TYR A 149 -9.76 -18.96 15.00
N SER A 150 -8.71 -19.76 15.22
CA SER A 150 -7.42 -19.26 15.66
C SER A 150 -6.71 -18.50 14.55
N GLU A 151 -5.70 -17.70 14.90
CA GLU A 151 -4.85 -17.03 13.91
C GLU A 151 -4.20 -18.04 12.95
N ASN A 152 -3.80 -19.21 13.45
CA ASN A 152 -3.22 -20.26 12.64
C ASN A 152 -4.22 -20.84 11.62
N ASP A 153 -5.48 -21.00 11.98
CA ASP A 153 -6.53 -21.44 11.06
C ASP A 153 -6.74 -20.41 9.95
N LEU A 154 -6.79 -19.12 10.29
CA LEU A 154 -6.91 -18.02 9.32
C LEU A 154 -5.72 -18.00 8.36
N HIS A 155 -4.50 -18.16 8.86
CA HIS A 155 -3.29 -18.22 8.05
C HIS A 155 -3.28 -19.42 7.09
N GLN A 156 -3.74 -20.60 7.52
CA GLN A 156 -3.89 -21.77 6.65
C GLN A 156 -4.91 -21.52 5.51
N MET A 157 -5.95 -20.74 5.78
CA MET A 157 -6.92 -20.28 4.79
C MET A 157 -6.37 -19.17 3.88
N GLY A 158 -5.17 -18.64 4.14
CA GLY A 158 -4.60 -17.50 3.41
C GLY A 158 -5.17 -16.15 3.85
N LEU A 159 -5.88 -16.12 4.97
CA LEU A 159 -6.49 -14.91 5.51
C LEU A 159 -5.54 -14.20 6.49
N ARG A 160 -5.68 -12.91 6.62
CA ARG A 160 -4.91 -12.06 7.52
C ARG A 160 -5.51 -12.09 8.93
N ASN A 161 -4.70 -11.71 9.94
CA ASN A 161 -5.13 -11.69 11.32
C ASN A 161 -6.44 -10.92 11.56
N SER A 162 -7.27 -11.45 12.44
CA SER A 162 -8.51 -10.83 12.91
C SER A 162 -8.28 -9.74 13.96
N ILE A 163 -7.07 -9.63 14.51
CA ILE A 163 -6.69 -8.67 15.56
C ILE A 163 -5.61 -7.74 15.01
N ALA A 164 -5.77 -6.43 15.21
CA ALA A 164 -4.74 -5.46 14.87
C ALA A 164 -3.56 -5.62 15.84
N SER A 165 -2.37 -5.91 15.33
CA SER A 165 -1.17 -6.00 16.17
C SER A 165 -0.71 -4.59 16.58
N GLU A 166 -0.86 -4.23 17.85
CA GLU A 166 -0.53 -2.89 18.37
C GLU A 166 0.90 -2.77 18.95
N ASN A 167 1.65 -3.84 19.15
CA ASN A 167 2.85 -3.79 19.97
C ASN A 167 4.12 -4.30 19.29
N SER A 168 4.74 -3.43 18.51
CA SER A 168 6.17 -3.56 18.24
C SER A 168 6.95 -2.81 19.32
N LEU A 169 7.55 -3.54 20.26
CA LEU A 169 8.47 -2.98 21.23
C LEU A 169 9.78 -2.61 20.51
N TYR A 170 10.20 -1.35 20.61
CA TYR A 170 11.44 -0.87 20.02
C TYR A 170 12.50 -0.68 21.11
N ARG A 171 13.73 -1.13 20.85
CA ARG A 171 14.91 -0.69 21.58
C ARG A 171 15.79 0.14 20.67
N CYS A 172 16.26 1.28 21.17
CA CYS A 172 17.31 2.05 20.52
C CYS A 172 18.64 1.38 20.84
N ASN A 173 19.16 0.53 19.95
CA ASN A 173 20.51 -0.01 20.07
C ASN A 173 21.39 0.71 19.05
N GLU A 174 22.56 1.19 19.49
CA GLU A 174 23.60 1.69 18.61
C GLU A 174 24.14 0.51 17.80
N ARG A 175 23.80 0.45 16.53
CA ARG A 175 24.40 -0.47 15.55
C ARG A 175 25.26 0.33 14.60
N ASP A 176 26.20 -0.33 13.93
CA ASP A 176 27.01 0.27 12.87
C ASP A 176 26.12 1.03 11.88
N THR A 177 26.34 2.34 11.76
CA THR A 177 25.55 3.22 10.92
C THR A 177 25.91 3.00 9.45
N GLY A 178 24.93 2.59 8.64
CA GLY A 178 25.08 2.42 7.19
C GLY A 178 24.69 3.66 6.40
N LEU A 179 23.58 4.28 6.78
CA LEU A 179 23.00 5.44 6.11
C LEU A 179 22.72 6.55 7.12
N THR A 180 23.18 7.78 6.82
CA THR A 180 22.91 8.95 7.66
C THR A 180 22.31 10.08 6.83
N PHE A 181 21.34 10.76 7.42
CA PHE A 181 20.68 11.93 6.83
C PHE A 181 20.88 13.14 7.77
N THR A 182 21.20 14.30 7.20
CA THR A 182 21.33 15.55 7.92
C THR A 182 20.61 16.66 7.16
N ASP A 183 19.77 17.44 7.86
CA ASP A 183 18.98 18.53 7.32
C ASP A 183 18.18 18.17 6.06
N PHE A 184 17.70 16.91 6.03
CA PHE A 184 17.06 16.32 4.86
C PHE A 184 15.62 16.82 4.75
N SER A 185 15.38 17.74 3.79
CA SER A 185 14.12 18.47 3.68
C SER A 185 13.63 18.63 2.24
N PHE A 186 12.30 18.67 2.09
CA PHE A 186 11.65 18.84 0.79
C PHE A 186 10.31 19.57 0.93
N SER A 187 10.01 20.44 -0.05
CA SER A 187 8.70 21.07 -0.23
C SER A 187 8.23 20.93 -1.67
N TYR A 188 6.96 20.59 -1.85
CA TYR A 188 6.34 20.62 -3.17
C TYR A 188 6.19 22.08 -3.66
N LYS A 189 6.12 22.25 -4.98
CA LYS A 189 5.91 23.59 -5.56
C LYS A 189 4.57 24.16 -5.06
N ASN A 190 4.61 25.38 -4.55
CA ASN A 190 3.45 26.09 -3.99
C ASN A 190 2.84 25.47 -2.72
N ALA A 191 3.50 24.50 -2.06
CA ALA A 191 3.05 24.02 -0.77
C ALA A 191 3.48 24.99 0.33
N PRO A 192 2.59 25.35 1.29
CA PRO A 192 2.90 26.27 2.39
C PRO A 192 3.74 25.62 3.49
N TYR A 193 3.99 24.32 3.41
CA TYR A 193 4.71 23.54 4.42
C TYR A 193 5.74 22.61 3.78
N LYS A 194 6.71 22.17 4.58
CA LYS A 194 7.67 21.15 4.19
C LYS A 194 6.98 19.78 4.24
N ALA A 195 7.08 19.03 3.15
CA ALA A 195 6.64 17.64 3.10
C ALA A 195 7.63 16.70 3.81
N LEU A 196 8.91 17.11 3.91
CA LEU A 196 9.95 16.48 4.75
C LEU A 196 10.73 17.55 5.49
N ASP A 197 11.05 17.26 6.76
CA ASP A 197 11.86 18.10 7.63
C ASP A 197 12.57 17.21 8.68
N ILE A 198 13.60 16.51 8.22
CA ILE A 198 14.35 15.52 9.01
C ILE A 198 15.70 16.13 9.36
N GLU A 199 15.87 16.51 10.61
CA GLU A 199 17.09 17.12 11.14
C GLU A 199 18.26 16.11 11.12
N LYS A 200 18.03 14.94 11.70
CA LYS A 200 19.00 13.84 11.74
C LYS A 200 18.28 12.50 11.74
N LEU A 201 18.79 11.55 10.94
CA LEU A 201 18.34 10.17 10.92
C LEU A 201 19.55 9.26 10.67
N SER A 202 19.68 8.19 11.44
CA SER A 202 20.74 7.20 11.26
C SER A 202 20.11 5.82 11.13
N ILE A 203 20.48 5.09 10.07
CA ILE A 203 19.95 3.77 9.76
C ILE A 203 21.09 2.76 9.84
N PRO A 204 20.89 1.61 10.51
CA PRO A 204 21.88 0.55 10.59
C PRO A 204 22.25 -0.01 9.22
N LYS A 205 23.49 -0.46 9.07
CA LYS A 205 23.97 -1.11 7.85
C LYS A 205 23.22 -2.42 7.60
N GLY A 206 22.80 -2.64 6.36
CA GLY A 206 22.13 -3.88 5.96
C GLY A 206 20.76 -4.11 6.59
N ALA A 207 20.14 -3.07 7.15
CA ALA A 207 18.84 -3.19 7.79
C ALA A 207 17.68 -3.25 6.78
N ILE A 208 16.63 -3.99 7.14
CA ILE A 208 15.31 -3.88 6.54
C ILE A 208 14.49 -2.95 7.44
N VAL A 209 14.17 -1.77 6.94
CA VAL A 209 13.61 -0.64 7.69
C VAL A 209 12.14 -0.46 7.37
N ALA A 210 11.25 -0.65 8.33
CA ALA A 210 9.86 -0.26 8.22
C ALA A 210 9.70 1.26 8.33
N VAL A 211 9.06 1.89 7.36
CA VAL A 211 8.70 3.32 7.36
C VAL A 211 7.21 3.44 7.63
N LEU A 212 6.86 3.76 8.86
CA LEU A 212 5.48 3.82 9.36
C LEU A 212 5.00 5.26 9.51
N GLY A 213 3.68 5.45 9.55
CA GLY A 213 3.04 6.74 9.77
C GLY A 213 1.73 6.87 9.00
N ASN A 214 0.87 7.79 9.40
CA ASN A 214 -0.43 8.02 8.75
C ASN A 214 -0.27 8.47 7.28
N ASN A 215 -1.36 8.41 6.52
CA ASN A 215 -1.38 8.99 5.18
C ASN A 215 -1.10 10.49 5.26
N GLY A 216 -0.25 10.98 4.34
CA GLY A 216 0.24 12.36 4.39
C GLY A 216 1.41 12.61 5.36
N ALA A 217 1.91 11.61 6.08
CA ALA A 217 3.08 11.76 6.96
C ALA A 217 4.40 12.03 6.23
N GLY A 218 4.46 11.87 4.90
CA GLY A 218 5.65 12.10 4.09
C GLY A 218 6.42 10.84 3.71
N LYS A 219 5.89 9.64 3.95
CA LYS A 219 6.57 8.34 3.71
C LYS A 219 7.01 8.17 2.25
N THR A 220 6.08 8.22 1.30
CA THR A 220 6.37 8.13 -0.15
C THR A 220 7.32 9.24 -0.59
N THR A 221 7.15 10.47 -0.06
CA THR A 221 8.04 11.59 -0.34
C THR A 221 9.45 11.32 0.16
N PHE A 222 9.60 10.72 1.36
CA PHE A 222 10.89 10.27 1.89
C PHE A 222 11.56 9.26 0.94
N GLY A 223 10.86 8.21 0.53
CA GLY A 223 11.36 7.23 -0.42
C GLY A 223 11.83 7.84 -1.75
N ARG A 224 11.01 8.72 -2.34
CA ARG A 224 11.35 9.43 -3.59
C ARG A 224 12.56 10.36 -3.43
N CYS A 225 12.64 11.10 -2.33
CA CYS A 225 13.79 11.96 -2.02
C CYS A 225 15.05 11.13 -1.79
N LEU A 226 14.96 10.03 -1.06
CA LEU A 226 16.06 9.10 -0.83
C LEU A 226 16.62 8.56 -2.14
N CYS A 227 15.76 8.12 -3.05
CA CYS A 227 16.15 7.64 -4.39
C CYS A 227 16.63 8.76 -5.34
N GLY A 228 16.63 10.03 -4.91
CA GLY A 228 17.08 11.16 -5.74
C GLY A 228 16.09 11.59 -6.82
N LEU A 229 14.86 11.10 -6.80
CA LEU A 229 13.84 11.43 -7.81
C LEU A 229 13.32 12.87 -7.65
N GLU A 230 13.41 13.43 -6.45
CA GLU A 230 12.99 14.81 -6.17
C GLU A 230 14.20 15.76 -6.23
N LYS A 231 14.34 16.48 -7.34
CA LYS A 231 15.50 17.38 -7.61
C LYS A 231 15.67 18.51 -6.59
N ARG A 232 14.60 18.93 -5.92
CA ARG A 232 14.61 20.05 -4.95
C ARG A 232 14.80 19.59 -3.50
N CYS A 233 15.07 18.32 -3.29
CA CYS A 233 15.40 17.80 -1.96
C CYS A 233 16.74 18.39 -1.50
N LYS A 234 16.77 18.93 -0.29
CA LYS A 234 17.95 19.54 0.35
C LYS A 234 18.48 18.62 1.44
N GLY A 235 19.67 18.91 1.91
CA GLY A 235 20.34 18.17 2.96
C GLY A 235 21.27 17.08 2.43
N THR A 236 21.95 16.42 3.34
CA THR A 236 23.02 15.47 3.06
C THR A 236 22.55 14.05 3.31
N VAL A 237 22.93 13.14 2.42
CA VAL A 237 22.79 11.67 2.60
C VAL A 237 24.18 11.05 2.50
N ILE A 238 24.59 10.36 3.55
CA ILE A 238 25.88 9.69 3.64
C ILE A 238 25.66 8.18 3.67
N LEU A 239 26.31 7.45 2.79
CA LEU A 239 26.36 5.98 2.77
C LEU A 239 27.81 5.53 2.96
N GLU A 240 28.08 4.72 3.99
CA GLU A 240 29.42 4.19 4.26
C GLU A 240 30.51 5.27 4.24
N ASN A 241 30.29 6.38 4.95
CA ASN A 241 31.18 7.55 5.05
C ASN A 241 31.38 8.35 3.75
N ARG A 242 30.53 8.14 2.71
CA ARG A 242 30.57 8.91 1.48
C ARG A 242 29.27 9.68 1.31
N GLU A 243 29.38 10.99 1.11
CA GLU A 243 28.24 11.82 0.76
C GLU A 243 27.75 11.48 -0.64
N LEU A 244 26.45 11.25 -0.77
CA LEU A 244 25.82 10.89 -2.03
C LEU A 244 25.20 12.11 -2.72
N THR A 245 25.67 12.43 -3.91
CA THR A 245 24.99 13.37 -4.80
C THR A 245 23.65 12.79 -5.26
N GLN A 246 22.77 13.65 -5.78
CA GLN A 246 21.49 13.20 -6.34
C GLN A 246 21.66 12.12 -7.43
N LYS A 247 22.62 12.31 -8.35
CA LYS A 247 22.92 11.33 -9.42
C LYS A 247 23.37 9.98 -8.87
N GLN A 248 24.18 9.99 -7.81
CA GLN A 248 24.63 8.77 -7.15
C GLN A 248 23.49 8.08 -6.41
N ARG A 249 22.56 8.82 -5.76
CA ARG A 249 21.36 8.24 -5.17
C ARG A 249 20.50 7.53 -6.22
N ILE A 250 20.24 8.14 -7.37
CA ILE A 250 19.55 7.49 -8.50
C ILE A 250 20.27 6.22 -8.96
N ALA A 251 21.59 6.26 -9.06
CA ALA A 251 22.38 5.13 -9.54
C ALA A 251 22.41 3.96 -8.54
N LEU A 252 22.38 4.24 -7.22
CA LEU A 252 22.52 3.27 -6.13
C LEU A 252 21.18 2.79 -5.58
N SER A 253 20.05 3.37 -5.98
CA SER A 253 18.74 3.02 -5.46
C SER A 253 17.80 2.44 -6.52
N TYR A 254 16.80 1.69 -6.04
CA TYR A 254 15.64 1.25 -6.79
C TYR A 254 14.39 1.48 -5.95
N ILE A 255 13.29 1.88 -6.56
CA ILE A 255 12.02 2.06 -5.89
C ILE A 255 10.92 1.25 -6.58
N VAL A 256 10.21 0.45 -5.80
CA VAL A 256 8.94 -0.15 -6.22
C VAL A 256 7.85 0.84 -5.84
N MET A 257 7.12 1.32 -6.84
CA MET A 257 6.06 2.32 -6.65
C MET A 257 4.77 1.65 -6.17
N GLN A 258 3.95 2.38 -5.43
CA GLN A 258 2.62 1.93 -5.00
C GLN A 258 1.73 1.52 -6.19
N ASP A 259 1.77 2.26 -7.29
CA ASP A 259 1.11 1.90 -8.55
C ASP A 259 2.13 1.33 -9.54
N VAL A 260 2.28 0.01 -9.52
CA VAL A 260 3.26 -0.71 -10.33
C VAL A 260 2.97 -0.69 -11.83
N ASN A 261 1.74 -0.32 -12.26
CA ASN A 261 1.42 -0.20 -13.68
C ASN A 261 2.25 0.87 -14.39
N HIS A 262 2.81 1.83 -13.66
CA HIS A 262 3.71 2.86 -14.19
C HIS A 262 5.17 2.43 -14.26
N GLN A 263 5.48 1.19 -13.89
CA GLN A 263 6.86 0.72 -13.75
C GLN A 263 7.17 -0.52 -14.60
N LEU A 264 6.15 -1.21 -15.10
CA LEU A 264 6.27 -2.43 -15.90
C LEU A 264 6.07 -2.10 -17.38
N PHE A 265 7.07 -2.35 -18.23
CA PHE A 265 7.04 -1.92 -19.65
C PHE A 265 7.47 -2.98 -20.65
N THR A 266 8.04 -4.12 -20.21
CA THR A 266 8.61 -5.14 -21.12
C THR A 266 7.53 -6.06 -21.67
N GLU A 267 7.91 -6.90 -22.62
CA GLU A 267 7.03 -7.85 -23.27
C GLU A 267 6.78 -9.10 -22.43
N SER A 268 7.72 -9.44 -21.52
CA SER A 268 7.59 -10.60 -20.63
C SER A 268 8.05 -10.28 -19.19
N VAL A 269 7.57 -11.08 -18.24
CA VAL A 269 7.98 -10.99 -16.84
C VAL A 269 9.48 -11.22 -16.66
N ILE A 270 10.05 -12.17 -17.39
CA ILE A 270 11.49 -12.44 -17.31
C ILE A 270 12.30 -11.24 -17.83
N ASP A 271 11.88 -10.61 -18.91
CA ASP A 271 12.54 -9.45 -19.47
C ASP A 271 12.51 -8.25 -18.52
N GLU A 272 11.43 -8.10 -17.75
CA GLU A 272 11.32 -7.04 -16.75
C GLU A 272 12.39 -7.15 -15.66
N ILE A 273 12.69 -8.39 -15.24
CA ILE A 273 13.73 -8.64 -14.25
C ILE A 273 15.12 -8.49 -14.88
N LEU A 274 15.34 -9.04 -16.09
CA LEU A 274 16.60 -8.91 -16.81
C LEU A 274 16.96 -7.46 -17.12
N LEU A 275 15.97 -6.64 -17.47
CA LEU A 275 16.14 -5.20 -17.66
C LEU A 275 16.69 -4.53 -16.39
N SER A 276 16.17 -4.91 -15.22
CA SER A 276 16.67 -4.40 -13.94
C SER A 276 18.14 -4.79 -13.67
N MET A 277 18.59 -5.93 -14.22
CA MET A 277 19.94 -6.47 -14.11
C MET A 277 20.90 -5.98 -15.20
N GLU A 278 20.47 -5.11 -16.12
CA GLU A 278 21.29 -4.68 -17.29
C GLU A 278 22.71 -4.25 -16.88
N LYS A 279 22.81 -3.43 -15.83
CA LYS A 279 24.09 -2.87 -15.33
C LYS A 279 24.82 -3.76 -14.34
N GLN A 280 24.32 -4.96 -14.05
CA GLN A 280 24.96 -5.91 -13.19
C GLN A 280 26.08 -6.64 -13.94
N PRO A 281 27.19 -7.01 -13.24
CA PRO A 281 28.20 -7.89 -13.82
C PRO A 281 27.62 -9.29 -14.04
N GLY A 282 28.20 -10.04 -14.96
CA GLY A 282 27.83 -11.42 -15.29
C GLY A 282 27.34 -11.59 -16.72
N THR A 283 27.36 -12.82 -17.18
CA THR A 283 26.82 -13.22 -18.49
C THR A 283 25.30 -13.19 -18.51
N LEU A 284 24.68 -13.23 -19.68
CA LEU A 284 23.23 -13.30 -19.80
C LEU A 284 22.70 -14.56 -19.12
N GLU A 285 23.36 -15.69 -19.30
CA GLU A 285 22.97 -16.97 -18.69
C GLU A 285 22.99 -16.92 -17.14
N GLU A 286 23.99 -16.28 -16.55
CA GLU A 286 24.05 -16.07 -15.09
C GLU A 286 22.91 -15.16 -14.60
N LYS A 287 22.56 -14.13 -15.37
CA LYS A 287 21.44 -13.23 -15.04
C LYS A 287 20.09 -13.93 -15.18
N GLU A 288 19.89 -14.73 -16.23
CA GLU A 288 18.70 -15.54 -16.42
C GLU A 288 18.50 -16.54 -15.28
N LYS A 289 19.56 -17.26 -14.91
CA LYS A 289 19.52 -18.17 -13.75
C LYS A 289 19.08 -17.45 -12.48
N ARG A 290 19.69 -16.30 -12.17
CA ARG A 290 19.33 -15.50 -11.01
C ARG A 290 17.91 -14.95 -11.09
N ALA A 291 17.46 -14.53 -12.27
CA ALA A 291 16.07 -14.10 -12.49
C ALA A 291 15.08 -15.22 -12.21
N MET A 292 15.39 -16.45 -12.64
CA MET A 292 14.57 -17.64 -12.37
C MET A 292 14.53 -17.99 -10.87
N GLU A 293 15.64 -17.85 -10.14
CA GLU A 293 15.66 -18.03 -8.68
C GLU A 293 14.71 -17.01 -8.00
N ILE A 294 14.74 -15.74 -8.40
CA ILE A 294 13.85 -14.71 -7.87
C ILE A 294 12.38 -15.00 -8.22
N LEU A 295 12.12 -15.42 -9.45
CA LEU A 295 10.76 -15.82 -9.88
C LEU A 295 10.24 -17.00 -9.05
N HIS A 296 11.13 -17.93 -8.70
CA HIS A 296 10.76 -19.07 -7.85
C HIS A 296 10.37 -18.63 -6.43
N LEU A 297 11.17 -17.77 -5.79
CA LEU A 297 10.87 -17.23 -4.47
C LEU A 297 9.51 -16.50 -4.42
N LEU A 298 9.16 -15.81 -5.50
CA LEU A 298 7.92 -15.03 -5.58
C LEU A 298 6.75 -15.80 -6.21
N LYS A 299 6.88 -17.10 -6.45
CA LYS A 299 5.84 -17.95 -7.07
C LYS A 299 5.32 -17.39 -8.42
N LEU A 300 6.26 -16.99 -9.27
CA LEU A 300 5.97 -16.38 -10.59
C LEU A 300 6.51 -17.17 -11.78
N GLN A 301 7.06 -18.39 -11.57
CA GLN A 301 7.71 -19.16 -12.64
C GLN A 301 6.80 -19.42 -13.82
N GLU A 302 5.53 -19.72 -13.56
CA GLU A 302 4.53 -20.06 -14.58
C GLU A 302 4.19 -18.86 -15.47
N PHE A 303 4.45 -17.63 -14.97
CA PHE A 303 4.14 -16.38 -15.66
C PHE A 303 5.35 -15.76 -16.35
N ARG A 304 6.50 -16.44 -16.39
CA ARG A 304 7.77 -15.87 -16.87
C ARG A 304 7.68 -15.26 -18.27
N GLU A 305 6.92 -15.91 -19.19
CA GLU A 305 6.73 -15.47 -20.57
C GLU A 305 5.46 -14.62 -20.77
N CYS A 306 4.68 -14.39 -19.70
CA CYS A 306 3.48 -13.59 -19.80
C CYS A 306 3.82 -12.10 -19.89
N HIS A 307 3.02 -11.35 -20.64
CA HIS A 307 3.11 -9.91 -20.65
C HIS A 307 2.71 -9.34 -19.28
N PRO A 308 3.52 -8.50 -18.62
CA PRO A 308 3.25 -8.02 -17.26
C PRO A 308 1.85 -7.40 -17.09
N MET A 309 1.34 -6.71 -18.12
CA MET A 309 0.01 -6.08 -18.04
C MET A 309 -1.16 -7.08 -18.06
N SER A 310 -0.95 -8.34 -18.46
CA SER A 310 -1.98 -9.40 -18.42
C SER A 310 -2.16 -9.99 -17.03
N LEU A 311 -1.26 -9.72 -16.10
CA LEU A 311 -1.25 -10.29 -14.76
C LEU A 311 -2.26 -9.62 -13.83
N SER A 312 -2.66 -10.33 -12.78
CA SER A 312 -3.44 -9.75 -11.68
C SER A 312 -2.65 -8.66 -10.94
N GLY A 313 -3.34 -7.81 -10.18
CA GLY A 313 -2.69 -6.74 -9.39
C GLY A 313 -1.60 -7.26 -8.47
N GLY A 314 -1.87 -8.34 -7.72
CA GLY A 314 -0.90 -8.97 -6.83
C GLY A 314 0.30 -9.59 -7.56
N GLN A 315 0.08 -10.21 -8.73
CA GLN A 315 1.16 -10.73 -9.56
C GLN A 315 2.05 -9.59 -10.10
N LYS A 316 1.47 -8.50 -10.60
CA LYS A 316 2.21 -7.29 -11.02
C LYS A 316 3.07 -6.73 -9.88
N GLN A 317 2.50 -6.67 -8.68
CA GLN A 317 3.23 -6.20 -7.49
C GLN A 317 4.47 -7.08 -7.22
N ARG A 318 4.31 -8.40 -7.27
CA ARG A 318 5.42 -9.33 -7.09
C ARG A 318 6.46 -9.24 -8.22
N VAL A 319 6.07 -8.99 -9.48
CA VAL A 319 7.01 -8.74 -10.59
C VAL A 319 7.85 -7.49 -10.33
N ALA A 320 7.24 -6.39 -9.89
CA ALA A 320 7.98 -5.16 -9.57
C ALA A 320 8.96 -5.36 -8.41
N ILE A 321 8.60 -6.18 -7.40
CA ILE A 321 9.50 -6.60 -6.32
C ILE A 321 10.63 -7.47 -6.87
N ALA A 322 10.35 -8.43 -7.76
CA ALA A 322 11.35 -9.25 -8.42
C ALA A 322 12.40 -8.39 -9.15
N SER A 323 11.97 -7.37 -9.86
CA SER A 323 12.86 -6.42 -10.54
C SER A 323 13.72 -5.62 -9.55
N ALA A 324 13.16 -5.20 -8.40
CA ALA A 324 13.93 -4.55 -7.35
C ALA A 324 15.02 -5.46 -6.77
N LEU A 325 14.67 -6.70 -6.43
CA LEU A 325 15.60 -7.70 -5.91
C LEU A 325 16.69 -8.06 -6.94
N GLY A 326 16.32 -8.15 -8.23
CA GLY A 326 17.23 -8.38 -9.34
C GLY A 326 18.19 -7.21 -9.58
N SER A 327 17.81 -5.99 -9.25
CA SER A 327 18.57 -4.76 -9.58
C SER A 327 19.96 -4.68 -8.95
N GLY A 328 20.23 -5.40 -7.85
CA GLY A 328 21.48 -5.37 -7.10
C GLY A 328 21.87 -4.00 -6.54
N LYS A 329 20.89 -3.14 -6.31
CA LYS A 329 21.12 -1.81 -5.77
C LYS A 329 21.40 -1.84 -4.28
N LYS A 330 22.12 -0.82 -3.79
CA LYS A 330 22.46 -0.68 -2.36
C LYS A 330 21.30 -0.15 -1.51
N ILE A 331 20.37 0.56 -2.12
CA ILE A 331 19.20 1.14 -1.46
C ILE A 331 17.95 0.69 -2.22
N LEU A 332 17.11 -0.09 -1.56
CA LEU A 332 15.85 -0.55 -2.10
C LEU A 332 14.70 0.10 -1.33
N VAL A 333 13.72 0.61 -2.03
CA VAL A 333 12.52 1.22 -1.43
C VAL A 333 11.30 0.51 -1.99
N TYR A 334 10.44 0.04 -1.11
CA TYR A 334 9.16 -0.59 -1.47
C TYR A 334 8.03 0.27 -0.90
N ASP A 335 7.18 0.83 -1.75
CA ASP A 335 6.04 1.66 -1.33
C ASP A 335 4.76 0.83 -1.38
N GLU A 336 4.26 0.43 -0.21
CA GLU A 336 3.10 -0.46 0.01
C GLU A 336 3.20 -1.79 -0.76
N PRO A 337 4.26 -2.59 -0.57
CA PRO A 337 4.56 -3.77 -1.41
C PRO A 337 3.57 -4.92 -1.28
N THR A 338 2.75 -4.94 -0.24
CA THR A 338 1.75 -6.01 0.03
C THR A 338 0.31 -5.53 -0.11
N SER A 339 0.09 -4.34 -0.71
CA SER A 339 -1.25 -3.86 -0.98
C SER A 339 -1.98 -4.80 -1.95
N GLY A 340 -3.15 -5.30 -1.55
CA GLY A 340 -3.94 -6.25 -2.35
C GLY A 340 -3.36 -7.67 -2.40
N LEU A 341 -2.46 -8.03 -1.48
CA LEU A 341 -1.99 -9.41 -1.32
C LEU A 341 -2.70 -10.10 -0.15
N ASP A 342 -3.08 -11.36 -0.36
CA ASP A 342 -3.49 -12.25 0.71
C ASP A 342 -2.31 -12.59 1.64
N TYR A 343 -2.57 -13.36 2.70
CA TYR A 343 -1.55 -13.71 3.68
C TYR A 343 -0.41 -14.55 3.06
N ARG A 344 -0.74 -15.54 2.21
CA ARG A 344 0.25 -16.43 1.60
C ARG A 344 1.22 -15.67 0.71
N HIS A 345 0.69 -14.82 -0.18
CA HIS A 345 1.52 -14.02 -1.08
C HIS A 345 2.30 -12.91 -0.35
N MET A 346 1.77 -12.39 0.77
CA MET A 346 2.53 -11.48 1.64
C MET A 346 3.74 -12.18 2.26
N LEU A 347 3.58 -13.44 2.72
CA LEU A 347 4.70 -14.23 3.23
C LEU A 347 5.77 -14.48 2.16
N ASP A 348 5.36 -14.86 0.94
CA ASP A 348 6.30 -15.03 -0.19
C ASP A 348 7.14 -13.75 -0.42
N VAL A 349 6.50 -12.58 -0.33
CA VAL A 349 7.21 -11.28 -0.44
C VAL A 349 8.14 -11.04 0.76
N ALA A 350 7.69 -11.28 1.98
CA ALA A 350 8.48 -11.10 3.18
C ALA A 350 9.74 -12.00 3.16
N GLU A 351 9.57 -13.27 2.78
CA GLU A 351 10.64 -14.24 2.64
C GLU A 351 11.65 -13.82 1.55
N ALA A 352 11.17 -13.44 0.37
CA ALA A 352 12.04 -12.98 -0.72
C ALA A 352 12.85 -11.74 -0.32
N ILE A 353 12.25 -10.77 0.38
CA ILE A 353 12.94 -9.57 0.89
C ILE A 353 14.03 -9.97 1.91
N ARG A 354 13.75 -10.94 2.79
CA ARG A 354 14.72 -11.43 3.80
C ARG A 354 15.86 -12.23 3.17
N GLU A 355 15.55 -13.17 2.27
CA GLU A 355 16.57 -13.99 1.62
C GLU A 355 17.53 -13.17 0.75
N MET A 356 17.01 -12.10 0.11
CA MET A 356 17.84 -11.19 -0.69
C MET A 356 18.52 -10.10 0.14
N LYS A 357 18.39 -10.13 1.46
CA LYS A 357 19.10 -9.24 2.38
C LYS A 357 20.60 -9.50 2.31
N LYS A 358 21.37 -8.43 2.09
CA LYS A 358 22.83 -8.46 2.10
C LYS A 358 23.36 -7.42 3.07
N ALA A 359 24.56 -7.66 3.60
CA ALA A 359 25.19 -6.73 4.54
C ALA A 359 25.46 -5.34 3.96
N ASP A 360 25.49 -5.20 2.63
CA ASP A 360 25.79 -3.96 1.93
C ASP A 360 24.57 -3.30 1.28
N ASN A 361 23.36 -3.87 1.44
CA ASN A 361 22.13 -3.25 0.97
C ASN A 361 21.22 -2.86 2.14
N THR A 362 20.59 -1.70 2.06
CA THR A 362 19.57 -1.24 3.02
C THR A 362 18.24 -1.19 2.30
N GLN A 363 17.24 -1.81 2.91
CA GLN A 363 15.89 -1.91 2.33
C GLN A 363 14.90 -1.10 3.17
N PHE A 364 14.08 -0.28 2.52
CA PHE A 364 13.04 0.52 3.16
C PHE A 364 11.67 0.03 2.71
N ILE A 365 10.82 -0.33 3.63
CA ILE A 365 9.45 -0.79 3.39
C ILE A 365 8.48 0.25 3.96
N ILE A 366 7.88 1.03 3.08
CA ILE A 366 6.82 1.96 3.43
C ILE A 366 5.53 1.16 3.47
N THR A 367 4.92 1.03 4.64
CA THR A 367 3.70 0.20 4.75
C THR A 367 2.85 0.54 5.98
N HIS A 368 1.61 0.09 5.94
CA HIS A 368 0.69 0.01 7.07
C HIS A 368 0.46 -1.44 7.53
N ASP A 369 1.15 -2.39 6.91
CA ASP A 369 0.99 -3.82 7.13
C ASP A 369 1.87 -4.28 8.29
N ALA A 370 1.28 -4.42 9.47
CA ALA A 370 2.00 -4.83 10.67
C ALA A 370 2.51 -6.27 10.59
N GLU A 371 1.80 -7.16 9.87
CA GLU A 371 2.23 -8.55 9.67
C GLU A 371 3.51 -8.59 8.82
N LEU A 372 3.55 -7.86 7.69
CA LEU A 372 4.77 -7.75 6.89
C LEU A 372 5.95 -7.23 7.73
N VAL A 373 5.71 -6.19 8.54
CA VAL A 373 6.75 -5.60 9.39
C VAL A 373 7.30 -6.63 10.37
N SER A 374 6.44 -7.40 11.05
CA SER A 374 6.86 -8.42 12.01
C SER A 374 7.64 -9.57 11.35
N HIS A 375 7.32 -9.91 10.11
CA HIS A 375 7.97 -11.01 9.39
C HIS A 375 9.33 -10.66 8.80
N CYS A 376 9.58 -9.42 8.37
CA CYS A 376 10.81 -9.14 7.63
C CYS A 376 11.61 -7.92 8.09
N CYS A 377 11.09 -7.02 8.91
CA CYS A 377 11.81 -5.81 9.28
C CYS A 377 12.67 -5.98 10.54
N ASP A 378 13.82 -5.30 10.55
CA ASP A 378 14.74 -5.25 11.70
C ASP A 378 14.69 -3.92 12.45
N TYR A 379 14.26 -2.88 11.76
CA TYR A 379 14.31 -1.51 12.23
C TYR A 379 13.04 -0.74 11.84
N ILE A 380 12.63 0.19 12.68
CA ILE A 380 11.44 1.00 12.43
C ILE A 380 11.79 2.48 12.49
N ILE A 381 11.19 3.25 11.59
CA ILE A 381 11.05 4.70 11.67
C ILE A 381 9.57 5.07 11.61
N LEU A 382 9.13 5.89 12.57
CA LEU A 382 7.77 6.41 12.62
C LEU A 382 7.77 7.87 12.19
N MET A 383 7.03 8.17 11.14
CA MET A 383 6.93 9.51 10.55
C MET A 383 5.60 10.19 10.89
N GLN A 384 5.67 11.48 11.16
CA GLN A 384 4.50 12.35 11.31
C GLN A 384 4.80 13.75 10.76
N SER A 385 3.94 14.25 9.87
CA SER A 385 4.06 15.59 9.29
C SER A 385 5.46 15.93 8.75
N GLY A 386 6.08 14.96 8.05
CA GLY A 386 7.41 15.11 7.44
C GLY A 386 8.59 14.92 8.38
N LYS A 387 8.36 14.64 9.66
CA LYS A 387 9.39 14.46 10.69
C LYS A 387 9.47 13.01 11.15
N ILE A 388 10.65 12.61 11.63
CA ILE A 388 10.83 11.35 12.36
C ILE A 388 10.50 11.60 13.82
N ILE A 389 9.48 10.93 14.35
CA ILE A 389 9.07 11.07 15.76
C ILE A 389 9.59 9.93 16.63
N LYS A 390 9.92 8.78 16.04
CA LYS A 390 10.47 7.61 16.73
C LYS A 390 11.27 6.76 15.77
N GLN A 391 12.33 6.15 16.25
CA GLN A 391 13.14 5.15 15.51
C GLN A 391 13.72 4.13 16.48
N GLY A 392 13.97 2.92 16.00
CA GLY A 392 14.58 1.86 16.82
C GLY A 392 14.58 0.50 16.16
N SER A 393 15.36 -0.43 16.73
CA SER A 393 15.36 -1.83 16.32
C SER A 393 14.09 -2.53 16.81
N LEU A 394 13.52 -3.41 15.99
CA LEU A 394 12.51 -4.37 16.43
C LEU A 394 13.16 -5.39 17.37
N MET A 395 12.46 -5.74 18.44
CA MET A 395 12.80 -6.95 19.18
C MET A 395 12.31 -8.14 18.37
N ASN A 396 13.19 -9.03 17.96
CA ASN A 396 12.77 -10.34 17.52
C ASN A 396 12.07 -11.01 18.72
N GLN A 397 10.86 -11.46 18.52
CA GLN A 397 10.28 -12.47 19.40
C GLN A 397 11.02 -13.75 19.04
N ASP A 398 12.01 -14.11 19.92
CA ASP A 398 12.63 -15.43 19.92
C ASP A 398 11.59 -16.48 20.33
#